data_ce464a984fbb347fe32b64ace4c8b214
#
_entry.id   ce464a984fbb347fe32b64ace4c8b214
#
_cell.length_a   1.000
_cell.length_b   1.000
_cell.length_c   1.000
_cell.angle_alpha   90.00
_cell.angle_beta   90.00
_cell.angle_gamma   90.00
#
_symmetry.space_group_name_H-M   'P 1'
#
loop_
_entity.id
_entity.type
_entity.pdbx_description
1 polymer ?
#
loop_
_entity_poly.entity_id
_entity_poly.type
_entity_poly.pdbx_seq_one_letter_code
_entity_poly.pdbx_strand_id
1 'polypeptide(L)'
;RVLFVGDSITQGWEHAGREDWEQTIAPLGALNLGNSGDRTEHVLWRLEQAPLTRLAPEHIVLLIGTNNLGHGTSNARETLMGITAVATKLHEQCPDADIHILEILPRGETMNPMRGDICQINQALRSWVSAMNTAMTDLGTPARYHVNALGDRFVETDGHIPRTLMPDSLHLSPLGYRIWAEAIVPAIR
;
A
#
# COMPACT_ATOMS: atom_id res chain seq x y z
N ARG A 1 2.91 -0.74 17.68
CA ARG A 1 3.76 0.00 16.73
C ARG A 1 3.33 -0.33 15.29
N VAL A 2 3.27 0.68 14.44
CA VAL A 2 2.82 0.56 13.05
C VAL A 2 3.94 0.99 12.09
N LEU A 3 4.17 0.25 11.00
CA LEU A 3 5.09 0.65 9.94
C LEU A 3 4.31 0.95 8.65
N PHE A 4 4.60 2.07 8.01
CA PHE A 4 4.12 2.39 6.67
C PHE A 4 5.26 2.20 5.67
N VAL A 5 5.08 1.32 4.71
CA VAL A 5 6.09 0.95 3.70
C VAL A 5 5.53 1.26 2.31
N GLY A 6 6.29 1.95 1.48
CA GLY A 6 5.81 2.28 0.14
C GLY A 6 6.67 3.31 -0.59
N ASP A 7 6.05 3.98 -1.54
CA ASP A 7 6.66 4.97 -2.43
C ASP A 7 6.34 6.43 -2.02
N SER A 8 6.30 7.35 -3.02
CA SER A 8 5.99 8.78 -2.80
C SER A 8 4.61 9.02 -2.18
N ILE A 9 3.62 8.16 -2.44
CA ILE A 9 2.29 8.29 -1.86
C ILE A 9 2.36 8.01 -0.36
N THR A 10 3.14 7.01 0.06
CA THR A 10 3.40 6.73 1.48
C THR A 10 4.27 7.83 2.10
N GLN A 11 5.33 8.29 1.43
CA GLN A 11 6.15 9.40 1.92
C GLN A 11 5.34 10.68 2.12
N GLY A 12 4.32 10.90 1.32
CA GLY A 12 3.48 12.11 1.37
C GLY A 12 2.71 12.31 2.68
N TRP A 13 2.67 11.32 3.57
CA TRP A 13 2.25 11.51 4.96
C TRP A 13 3.12 12.52 5.72
N GLU A 14 4.35 12.78 5.29
CA GLU A 14 5.23 13.81 5.84
C GLU A 14 4.91 15.23 5.30
N HIS A 15 4.08 15.32 4.27
CA HIS A 15 3.75 16.54 3.54
C HIS A 15 2.24 16.82 3.54
N ALA A 16 1.53 16.43 2.47
CA ALA A 16 0.11 16.70 2.32
C ALA A 16 -0.77 15.93 3.34
N GLY A 17 -0.31 14.78 3.82
CA GLY A 17 -0.99 13.98 4.84
C GLY A 17 -0.60 14.32 6.29
N ARG A 18 0.27 15.30 6.50
CA ARG A 18 0.92 15.54 7.80
C ARG A 18 -0.06 15.78 8.94
N GLU A 19 -1.10 16.57 8.71
CA GLU A 19 -2.08 16.88 9.74
C GLU A 19 -2.79 15.62 10.26
N ASP A 20 -3.33 14.81 9.34
CA ASP A 20 -4.01 13.57 9.72
C ASP A 20 -3.02 12.54 10.30
N TRP A 21 -1.77 12.51 9.81
CA TRP A 21 -0.71 11.67 10.39
C TRP A 21 -0.45 12.02 11.85
N GLU A 22 -0.18 13.29 12.16
CA GLU A 22 0.14 13.75 13.51
C GLU A 22 -1.04 13.53 14.48
N GLN A 23 -2.27 13.70 14.01
CA GLN A 23 -3.47 13.57 14.84
C GLN A 23 -3.92 12.12 15.08
N THR A 24 -3.76 11.23 14.09
CA THR A 24 -4.43 9.92 14.12
C THR A 24 -3.51 8.72 14.02
N ILE A 25 -2.35 8.84 13.34
CA ILE A 25 -1.45 7.71 13.03
C ILE A 25 -0.20 7.75 13.92
N ALA A 26 0.48 8.89 14.04
CA ALA A 26 1.67 9.03 14.87
C ALA A 26 1.45 8.62 16.34
N PRO A 27 0.29 8.90 16.99
CA PRO A 27 0.02 8.44 18.34
C PRO A 27 0.02 6.90 18.52
N LEU A 28 -0.11 6.13 17.45
CA LEU A 28 -0.01 4.67 17.44
C LEU A 28 1.45 4.16 17.44
N GLY A 29 2.43 5.08 17.56
CA GLY A 29 3.85 4.74 17.46
C GLY A 29 4.28 4.38 16.03
N ALA A 30 3.67 5.04 15.05
CA ALA A 30 3.89 4.77 13.63
C ALA A 30 5.21 5.34 13.12
N LEU A 31 5.84 4.62 12.18
CA LEU A 31 7.01 5.06 11.42
C LEU A 31 6.67 5.07 9.93
N ASN A 32 7.04 6.15 9.25
CA ASN A 32 6.91 6.26 7.80
C ASN A 32 8.23 5.83 7.13
N LEU A 33 8.18 4.77 6.33
CA LEU A 33 9.28 4.24 5.54
C LEU A 33 9.01 4.39 4.04
N GLY A 34 8.09 5.27 3.65
CA GLY A 34 7.84 5.63 2.26
C GLY A 34 9.03 6.34 1.63
N ASN A 35 9.36 6.04 0.37
CA ASN A 35 10.43 6.70 -0.35
C ASN A 35 10.02 6.97 -1.79
N SER A 36 10.13 8.25 -2.20
CA SER A 36 9.67 8.72 -3.51
C SER A 36 10.35 7.96 -4.66
N GLY A 37 9.53 7.55 -5.63
CA GLY A 37 10.01 6.83 -6.82
C GLY A 37 10.25 5.34 -6.61
N ASP A 38 10.11 4.83 -5.39
CA ASP A 38 10.32 3.40 -5.14
C ASP A 38 9.38 2.53 -5.97
N ARG A 39 9.94 1.48 -6.51
CA ARG A 39 9.29 0.33 -7.10
C ARG A 39 9.43 -0.86 -6.15
N THR A 40 8.79 -1.96 -6.45
CA THR A 40 8.80 -3.16 -5.60
C THR A 40 10.22 -3.69 -5.35
N GLU A 41 11.09 -3.67 -6.37
CA GLU A 41 12.49 -4.10 -6.25
C GLU A 41 13.33 -3.20 -5.34
N HIS A 42 13.03 -1.90 -5.29
CA HIS A 42 13.72 -0.98 -4.38
C HIS A 42 13.34 -1.26 -2.92
N VAL A 43 12.04 -1.50 -2.65
CA VAL A 43 11.58 -1.88 -1.31
C VAL A 43 12.22 -3.20 -0.88
N LEU A 44 12.26 -4.22 -1.74
CA LEU A 44 12.92 -5.50 -1.46
C LEU A 44 14.39 -5.29 -1.10
N TRP A 45 15.12 -4.51 -1.90
CA TRP A 45 16.52 -4.19 -1.62
C TRP A 45 16.69 -3.49 -0.26
N ARG A 46 15.84 -2.50 0.07
CA ARG A 46 15.91 -1.80 1.37
C ARG A 46 15.66 -2.74 2.54
N LEU A 47 14.70 -3.68 2.40
CA LEU A 47 14.41 -4.69 3.43
C LEU A 47 15.56 -5.66 3.65
N GLU A 48 16.35 -5.96 2.62
CA GLU A 48 17.56 -6.77 2.73
C GLU A 48 18.70 -6.02 3.44
N GLN A 49 18.88 -4.72 3.15
CA GLN A 49 19.93 -3.90 3.75
C GLN A 49 19.63 -3.51 5.20
N ALA A 50 18.35 -3.29 5.53
CA ALA A 50 17.90 -2.85 6.84
C ALA A 50 16.68 -3.67 7.32
N PRO A 51 16.90 -4.89 7.83
CA PRO A 51 15.81 -5.76 8.28
C PRO A 51 15.01 -5.14 9.42
N LEU A 52 13.68 -5.30 9.35
CA LEU A 52 12.72 -4.73 10.30
C LEU A 52 12.57 -5.55 11.59
N THR A 53 13.26 -6.67 11.73
CA THR A 53 13.13 -7.64 12.83
C THR A 53 13.25 -7.02 14.23
N ARG A 54 14.04 -5.94 14.36
CA ARG A 54 14.23 -5.25 15.66
C ARG A 54 13.10 -4.28 16.02
N LEU A 55 12.27 -3.91 15.06
CA LEU A 55 11.18 -2.96 15.27
C LEU A 55 9.96 -3.62 15.90
N ALA A 56 9.79 -4.93 15.70
CA ALA A 56 8.67 -5.74 16.19
C ALA A 56 7.31 -5.01 16.03
N PRO A 57 6.90 -4.65 14.79
CA PRO A 57 5.63 -3.98 14.57
C PRO A 57 4.46 -4.93 14.83
N GLU A 58 3.34 -4.38 15.26
CA GLU A 58 2.05 -5.08 15.34
C GLU A 58 1.32 -5.03 13.99
N HIS A 59 1.51 -3.92 13.26
CA HIS A 59 0.89 -3.70 11.96
C HIS A 59 1.90 -3.13 10.95
N ILE A 60 1.80 -3.58 9.70
CA ILE A 60 2.55 -3.03 8.56
C ILE A 60 1.54 -2.65 7.49
N VAL A 61 1.57 -1.40 7.05
CA VAL A 61 0.74 -0.86 5.97
C VAL A 61 1.60 -0.73 4.72
N LEU A 62 1.30 -1.48 3.68
CA LEU A 62 2.04 -1.53 2.41
C LEU A 62 1.23 -0.90 1.27
N LEU A 63 1.77 0.11 0.61
CA LEU A 63 1.27 0.65 -0.66
C LEU A 63 2.43 0.82 -1.63
N ILE A 64 2.52 -0.04 -2.65
CA ILE A 64 3.61 -0.06 -3.62
C ILE A 64 3.13 -0.62 -4.97
N GLY A 65 3.79 -0.28 -6.07
CA GLY A 65 3.57 -0.85 -7.40
C GLY A 65 3.18 0.17 -8.46
N THR A 66 2.68 1.35 -8.08
CA THR A 66 2.29 2.38 -9.06
C THR A 66 3.47 2.82 -9.94
N ASN A 67 4.70 2.86 -9.39
CA ASN A 67 5.90 3.25 -10.14
C ASN A 67 6.41 2.14 -11.07
N ASN A 68 6.18 0.87 -10.76
CA ASN A 68 6.49 -0.23 -11.68
C ASN A 68 5.76 -0.04 -13.01
N LEU A 69 4.46 0.29 -12.96
CA LEU A 69 3.65 0.60 -14.13
C LEU A 69 4.02 1.98 -14.73
N GLY A 70 4.07 3.00 -13.88
CA GLY A 70 4.27 4.40 -14.32
C GLY A 70 5.61 4.66 -14.98
N HIS A 71 6.66 3.96 -14.59
CA HIS A 71 7.98 4.03 -15.22
C HIS A 71 8.12 3.07 -16.42
N GLY A 72 7.10 2.24 -16.70
CA GLY A 72 7.14 1.26 -17.78
C GLY A 72 8.19 0.17 -17.60
N THR A 73 8.58 -0.12 -16.36
CA THR A 73 9.62 -1.11 -16.04
C THR A 73 9.06 -2.51 -15.84
N SER A 74 7.75 -2.63 -15.61
CA SER A 74 7.07 -3.91 -15.36
C SER A 74 5.66 -3.87 -15.93
N ASN A 75 5.18 -5.02 -16.41
CA ASN A 75 3.78 -5.22 -16.74
C ASN A 75 2.94 -5.55 -15.49
N ALA A 76 1.62 -5.74 -15.65
CA ALA A 76 0.71 -6.03 -14.54
C ALA A 76 1.12 -7.28 -13.75
N ARG A 77 1.49 -8.38 -14.44
CA ARG A 77 1.93 -9.62 -13.80
C ARG A 77 3.20 -9.44 -12.99
N GLU A 78 4.21 -8.78 -13.55
CA GLU A 78 5.49 -8.54 -12.88
C GLU A 78 5.32 -7.60 -11.68
N THR A 79 4.45 -6.59 -11.80
CA THR A 79 4.11 -5.68 -10.69
C THR A 79 3.45 -6.44 -9.55
N LEU A 80 2.48 -7.32 -9.84
CA LEU A 80 1.85 -8.19 -8.84
C LEU A 80 2.88 -9.09 -8.16
N MET A 81 3.75 -9.74 -8.93
CA MET A 81 4.83 -10.58 -8.37
C MET A 81 5.73 -9.79 -7.43
N GLY A 82 6.05 -8.54 -7.79
CA GLY A 82 6.84 -7.66 -6.93
C GLY A 82 6.11 -7.31 -5.63
N ILE A 83 4.82 -6.95 -5.69
CA ILE A 83 4.01 -6.62 -4.50
C ILE A 83 3.93 -7.82 -3.55
N THR A 84 3.63 -9.01 -4.08
CA THR A 84 3.51 -10.23 -3.28
C THR A 84 4.85 -10.64 -2.69
N ALA A 85 5.96 -10.47 -3.41
CA ALA A 85 7.31 -10.70 -2.89
C ALA A 85 7.65 -9.74 -1.72
N VAL A 86 7.30 -8.45 -1.84
CA VAL A 86 7.47 -7.49 -0.73
C VAL A 86 6.64 -7.91 0.48
N ALA A 87 5.35 -8.24 0.28
CA ALA A 87 4.47 -8.66 1.37
C ALA A 87 4.98 -9.93 2.07
N THR A 88 5.45 -10.92 1.30
CA THR A 88 6.07 -12.14 1.83
C THR A 88 7.33 -11.81 2.64
N LYS A 89 8.20 -10.94 2.11
CA LYS A 89 9.43 -10.53 2.81
C LYS A 89 9.15 -9.79 4.12
N LEU A 90 8.12 -8.96 4.15
CA LEU A 90 7.67 -8.28 5.37
C LEU A 90 7.19 -9.29 6.42
N HIS A 91 6.41 -10.30 6.01
CA HIS A 91 5.96 -11.36 6.90
C HIS A 91 7.12 -12.23 7.42
N GLU A 92 8.09 -12.58 6.56
CA GLU A 92 9.29 -13.31 6.97
C GLU A 92 10.08 -12.56 8.06
N GLN A 93 10.18 -11.24 7.96
CA GLN A 93 10.90 -10.41 8.92
C GLN A 93 10.08 -10.09 10.18
N CYS A 94 8.77 -10.03 10.07
CA CYS A 94 7.85 -9.66 11.14
C CYS A 94 6.65 -10.65 11.17
N PRO A 95 6.86 -11.91 11.57
CA PRO A 95 5.84 -12.97 11.43
C PRO A 95 4.59 -12.75 12.29
N ASP A 96 4.71 -11.96 13.34
CA ASP A 96 3.60 -11.65 14.25
C ASP A 96 2.81 -10.40 13.84
N ALA A 97 3.28 -9.66 12.83
CA ALA A 97 2.61 -8.45 12.35
C ALA A 97 1.44 -8.77 11.41
N ASP A 98 0.36 -8.02 11.54
CA ASP A 98 -0.69 -7.97 10.53
C ASP A 98 -0.25 -7.07 9.37
N ILE A 99 -0.32 -7.58 8.14
CA ILE A 99 0.13 -6.89 6.93
C ILE A 99 -1.09 -6.40 6.15
N HIS A 100 -1.30 -5.09 6.19
CA HIS A 100 -2.36 -4.39 5.49
C HIS A 100 -1.84 -3.91 4.13
N ILE A 101 -2.23 -4.61 3.07
CA ILE A 101 -1.83 -4.28 1.70
C ILE A 101 -2.93 -3.40 1.11
N LEU A 102 -2.61 -2.15 0.81
CA LEU A 102 -3.50 -1.30 0.04
C LEU A 102 -3.45 -1.71 -1.43
N GLU A 103 -4.61 -1.77 -2.05
CA GLU A 103 -4.69 -1.85 -3.49
C GLU A 103 -4.02 -0.64 -4.15
N ILE A 104 -3.37 -0.85 -5.30
CA ILE A 104 -2.82 0.28 -6.07
C ILE A 104 -3.96 1.25 -6.39
N LEU A 105 -3.76 2.52 -6.04
CA LEU A 105 -4.73 3.57 -6.31
C LEU A 105 -4.83 3.86 -7.82
N PRO A 106 -6.00 4.26 -8.32
CA PRO A 106 -6.14 4.69 -9.71
C PRO A 106 -5.25 5.89 -9.99
N ARG A 107 -4.77 6.01 -11.23
CA ARG A 107 -3.94 7.15 -11.67
C ARG A 107 -4.30 7.61 -13.08
N GLY A 108 -3.92 8.85 -13.37
CA GLY A 108 -4.32 9.54 -14.60
C GLY A 108 -5.71 10.18 -14.47
N GLU A 109 -5.93 11.29 -15.15
CA GLU A 109 -7.12 12.12 -14.97
C GLU A 109 -8.43 11.40 -15.29
N THR A 110 -8.42 10.55 -16.32
CA THR A 110 -9.59 9.79 -16.79
C THR A 110 -9.22 8.33 -17.03
N MET A 111 -10.15 7.54 -17.55
CA MET A 111 -9.91 6.14 -17.94
C MET A 111 -8.73 6.04 -18.90
N ASN A 112 -7.83 5.10 -18.64
CA ASN A 112 -6.64 4.84 -19.44
C ASN A 112 -6.21 3.38 -19.31
N PRO A 113 -5.34 2.84 -20.20
CA PRO A 113 -4.92 1.44 -20.15
C PRO A 113 -4.28 1.03 -18.83
N MET A 114 -3.50 1.90 -18.20
CA MET A 114 -2.84 1.62 -16.93
C MET A 114 -3.84 1.35 -15.79
N ARG A 115 -5.02 2.00 -15.80
CA ARG A 115 -6.09 1.66 -14.84
C ARG A 115 -6.62 0.25 -15.05
N GLY A 116 -6.65 -0.24 -16.30
CA GLY A 116 -6.99 -1.63 -16.58
C GLY A 116 -5.98 -2.60 -15.96
N ASP A 117 -4.68 -2.30 -16.08
CA ASP A 117 -3.61 -3.06 -15.43
C ASP A 117 -3.75 -3.02 -13.90
N ILE A 118 -4.00 -1.84 -13.33
CA ILE A 118 -4.23 -1.67 -11.89
C ILE A 118 -5.43 -2.52 -11.41
N CYS A 119 -6.54 -2.51 -12.14
CA CYS A 119 -7.71 -3.33 -11.80
C CYS A 119 -7.38 -4.82 -11.79
N GLN A 120 -6.63 -5.30 -12.79
CA GLN A 120 -6.21 -6.72 -12.86
C GLN A 120 -5.27 -7.08 -11.70
N ILE A 121 -4.31 -6.21 -11.37
CA ILE A 121 -3.40 -6.41 -10.24
C ILE A 121 -4.19 -6.49 -8.93
N ASN A 122 -5.07 -5.53 -8.68
CA ASN A 122 -5.85 -5.46 -7.45
C ASN A 122 -6.78 -6.67 -7.29
N GLN A 123 -7.40 -7.14 -8.38
CA GLN A 123 -8.20 -8.38 -8.39
C GLN A 123 -7.36 -9.60 -8.03
N ALA A 124 -6.21 -9.75 -8.67
CA ALA A 124 -5.31 -10.88 -8.42
C ALA A 124 -4.68 -10.83 -7.02
N LEU A 125 -4.40 -9.63 -6.49
CA LEU A 125 -3.91 -9.42 -5.14
C LEU A 125 -4.90 -9.92 -4.08
N ARG A 126 -6.21 -9.63 -4.24
CA ARG A 126 -7.26 -10.17 -3.35
C ARG A 126 -7.26 -11.70 -3.34
N SER A 127 -7.13 -12.32 -4.51
CA SER A 127 -7.08 -13.78 -4.64
C SER A 127 -5.83 -14.36 -3.97
N TRP A 128 -4.69 -13.70 -4.14
CA TRP A 128 -3.43 -14.11 -3.51
C TRP A 128 -3.52 -14.02 -1.97
N VAL A 129 -4.04 -12.92 -1.41
CA VAL A 129 -4.23 -12.76 0.03
C VAL A 129 -5.15 -13.85 0.59
N SER A 130 -6.25 -14.14 -0.09
CA SER A 130 -7.16 -15.22 0.32
C SER A 130 -6.46 -16.57 0.35
N ALA A 131 -5.68 -16.90 -0.67
CA ALA A 131 -4.92 -18.16 -0.75
C ALA A 131 -3.85 -18.25 0.36
N MET A 132 -3.10 -17.17 0.62
CA MET A 132 -2.08 -17.13 1.67
C MET A 132 -2.68 -17.32 3.05
N ASN A 133 -3.77 -16.63 3.36
CA ASN A 133 -4.47 -16.77 4.64
C ASN A 133 -5.04 -18.18 4.84
N THR A 134 -5.57 -18.80 3.79
CA THR A 134 -6.02 -20.20 3.83
C THR A 134 -4.85 -21.13 4.16
N ALA A 135 -3.72 -20.99 3.46
CA ALA A 135 -2.54 -21.82 3.71
C ALA A 135 -1.98 -21.64 5.14
N MET A 136 -1.97 -20.41 5.67
CA MET A 136 -1.57 -20.15 7.05
C MET A 136 -2.51 -20.84 8.04
N THR A 137 -3.81 -20.73 7.82
CA THR A 137 -4.83 -21.36 8.68
C THR A 137 -4.75 -22.89 8.65
N ASP A 138 -4.52 -23.48 7.48
CA ASP A 138 -4.34 -24.93 7.32
C ASP A 138 -3.09 -25.45 8.06
N LEU A 139 -2.09 -24.60 8.24
CA LEU A 139 -0.88 -24.87 9.04
C LEU A 139 -1.06 -24.56 10.53
N GLY A 140 -2.25 -24.12 10.96
CA GLY A 140 -2.53 -23.77 12.35
C GLY A 140 -1.96 -22.42 12.81
N THR A 141 -1.59 -21.53 11.85
CA THR A 141 -1.12 -20.17 12.12
C THR A 141 -2.22 -19.15 11.82
N PRO A 142 -2.27 -18.01 12.55
CA PRO A 142 -3.25 -16.95 12.28
C PRO A 142 -3.08 -16.37 10.88
N ALA A 143 -4.19 -16.04 10.21
CA ALA A 143 -4.19 -15.25 9.00
C ALA A 143 -3.64 -13.84 9.30
N ARG A 144 -2.68 -13.36 8.50
CA ARG A 144 -1.94 -12.10 8.75
C ARG A 144 -2.03 -11.10 7.61
N TYR A 145 -2.60 -11.48 6.47
CA TYR A 145 -2.69 -10.58 5.32
C TYR A 145 -4.10 -9.99 5.19
N HIS A 146 -4.17 -8.67 5.00
CA HIS A 146 -5.41 -7.92 4.83
C HIS A 146 -5.33 -7.05 3.58
N VAL A 147 -6.34 -7.09 2.71
CA VAL A 147 -6.44 -6.17 1.57
C VAL A 147 -7.34 -5.00 1.92
N ASN A 148 -6.88 -3.80 1.60
CA ASN A 148 -7.62 -2.56 1.81
C ASN A 148 -7.89 -1.90 0.46
N ALA A 149 -9.14 -1.96 0.01
CA ALA A 149 -9.60 -1.34 -1.23
C ALA A 149 -10.05 0.09 -0.98
N LEU A 150 -9.33 1.05 -1.56
CA LEU A 150 -9.65 2.48 -1.48
C LEU A 150 -9.89 3.14 -2.83
N GLY A 151 -9.56 2.45 -3.93
CA GLY A 151 -9.54 3.04 -5.26
C GLY A 151 -10.84 3.73 -5.67
N ASP A 152 -11.97 3.12 -5.34
CA ASP A 152 -13.30 3.63 -5.68
C ASP A 152 -13.64 4.97 -4.98
N ARG A 153 -12.97 5.28 -3.88
CA ARG A 153 -13.16 6.56 -3.17
C ARG A 153 -12.47 7.74 -3.84
N PHE A 154 -11.64 7.46 -4.85
CA PHE A 154 -10.86 8.46 -5.59
C PHE A 154 -11.35 8.70 -7.01
N VAL A 155 -12.38 7.98 -7.46
CA VAL A 155 -12.89 8.04 -8.84
C VAL A 155 -14.36 8.39 -8.84
N GLU A 156 -14.76 9.37 -9.65
CA GLU A 156 -16.17 9.70 -9.89
C GLU A 156 -16.82 8.69 -10.84
N THR A 157 -18.15 8.73 -10.93
CA THR A 157 -18.95 7.77 -11.72
C THR A 157 -18.64 7.77 -13.21
N ASP A 158 -18.07 8.86 -13.73
CA ASP A 158 -17.62 8.99 -15.13
C ASP A 158 -16.16 8.54 -15.33
N GLY A 159 -15.49 8.09 -14.25
CA GLY A 159 -14.09 7.65 -14.25
C GLY A 159 -13.07 8.78 -14.07
N HIS A 160 -13.52 10.02 -13.83
CA HIS A 160 -12.62 11.14 -13.54
C HIS A 160 -12.06 11.07 -12.11
N ILE A 161 -10.79 11.47 -11.92
CA ILE A 161 -10.18 11.67 -10.60
C ILE A 161 -10.22 13.16 -10.26
N PRO A 162 -11.00 13.57 -9.22
CA PRO A 162 -11.06 14.98 -8.83
C PRO A 162 -9.71 15.50 -8.36
N ARG A 163 -9.31 16.67 -8.84
CA ARG A 163 -8.06 17.34 -8.40
C ARG A 163 -8.09 17.70 -6.91
N THR A 164 -9.27 17.79 -6.32
CA THR A 164 -9.44 17.95 -4.86
C THR A 164 -8.96 16.75 -4.08
N LEU A 165 -8.94 15.55 -4.68
CA LEU A 165 -8.44 14.31 -4.08
C LEU A 165 -7.01 13.98 -4.52
N MET A 166 -6.72 14.15 -5.83
CA MET A 166 -5.39 13.90 -6.41
C MET A 166 -5.04 15.05 -7.39
N PRO A 167 -4.32 16.09 -6.94
CA PRO A 167 -4.08 17.30 -7.75
C PRO A 167 -3.38 17.06 -9.09
N ASP A 168 -2.52 16.05 -9.15
CA ASP A 168 -1.77 15.62 -10.34
C ASP A 168 -2.25 14.26 -10.87
N SER A 169 -3.40 13.79 -10.41
CA SER A 169 -3.99 12.48 -10.73
C SER A 169 -3.11 11.28 -10.37
N LEU A 170 -2.25 11.43 -9.36
CA LEU A 170 -1.36 10.40 -8.81
C LEU A 170 -1.17 10.55 -7.30
N HIS A 171 -0.72 11.72 -6.83
CA HIS A 171 -0.44 11.96 -5.43
C HIS A 171 -1.67 12.51 -4.71
N LEU A 172 -1.84 12.11 -3.46
CA LEU A 172 -2.99 12.51 -2.65
C LEU A 172 -2.88 13.96 -2.17
N SER A 173 -4.01 14.67 -2.19
CA SER A 173 -4.20 15.92 -1.48
C SER A 173 -4.37 15.66 0.03
N PRO A 174 -4.40 16.71 0.89
CA PRO A 174 -4.78 16.54 2.30
C PRO A 174 -6.11 15.80 2.48
N LEU A 175 -7.12 16.09 1.64
CA LEU A 175 -8.39 15.37 1.66
C LEU A 175 -8.24 13.89 1.28
N GLY A 176 -7.40 13.58 0.29
CA GLY A 176 -7.08 12.20 -0.08
C GLY A 176 -6.42 11.42 1.06
N TYR A 177 -5.51 12.04 1.80
CA TYR A 177 -4.89 11.43 2.98
C TYR A 177 -5.89 11.21 4.12
N ARG A 178 -6.83 12.13 4.33
CA ARG A 178 -7.91 11.94 5.30
C ARG A 178 -8.76 10.72 4.98
N ILE A 179 -9.11 10.53 3.71
CA ILE A 179 -9.82 9.32 3.25
C ILE A 179 -9.02 8.05 3.57
N TRP A 180 -7.71 8.08 3.36
CA TRP A 180 -6.85 6.95 3.69
C TRP A 180 -6.77 6.72 5.21
N ALA A 181 -6.59 7.78 6.01
CA ALA A 181 -6.59 7.67 7.47
C ALA A 181 -7.88 7.06 8.01
N GLU A 182 -9.04 7.56 7.58
CA GLU A 182 -10.36 7.05 7.98
C GLU A 182 -10.54 5.56 7.68
N ALA A 183 -9.95 5.07 6.61
CA ALA A 183 -10.06 3.67 6.22
C ALA A 183 -9.08 2.76 6.97
N ILE A 184 -7.84 3.22 7.22
CA ILE A 184 -6.80 2.35 7.78
C ILE A 184 -6.72 2.39 9.31
N VAL A 185 -6.98 3.54 9.93
CA VAL A 185 -6.84 3.72 11.39
C VAL A 185 -7.68 2.72 12.20
N PRO A 186 -8.94 2.40 11.84
CA PRO A 186 -9.69 1.39 12.57
C PRO A 186 -9.08 -0.02 12.57
N ALA A 187 -8.27 -0.35 11.57
CA ALA A 187 -7.66 -1.66 11.39
C ALA A 187 -6.27 -1.79 12.07
N ILE A 188 -5.64 -0.66 12.47
CA ILE A 188 -4.29 -0.62 13.05
C ILE A 188 -4.23 -0.04 14.47
N ARG A 189 -5.39 0.02 15.13
CA ARG A 189 -5.54 0.45 16.53
C ARG A 189 -5.41 -0.67 17.52
#